data_c93c4fbf411363af8e95089ffa855ba9
#
_entry.id   c93c4fbf411363af8e95089ffa855ba9
#
_cell.length_a   1.000
_cell.length_b   1.000
_cell.length_c   1.000
_cell.angle_alpha   90.00
_cell.angle_beta   90.00
_cell.angle_gamma   90.00
#
_symmetry.space_group_name_H-M   'P 1'
#
loop_
_entity.id
_entity.type
_entity.pdbx_description
1 polymer ?
#
loop_
_entity_poly.entity_id
_entity_poly.type
_entity_poly.pdbx_seq_one_letter_code
_entity_poly.pdbx_strand_id
1 'polypeptide(L)'
;DLTHEDLVNFHKKHYHPSNATFFTFGKVNPIEIQDYIKENVLNNFTPSLEKISVKNEKRITSPKTISDFYNPQPGDENNHHVVISWLLSESHNPIELLETYLMSNILLDNSASPLRKVLENSELGKSPSPLTGLEADQKELVFAAGLEGVEKDKHKDVEELIFNCLNDLVINGIDKDLIDSSLHQLEIKQREITGSGMPFGLQIMLSCLPACIHNDDPLGILDLDNAFDTIKSNLQSGRYVEDLIEKHLIKNNHRLNYSLIPDINFN
;
A
#
# COMPACT_ATOMS: atom_id res chain seq x y z
N ASP A 1 -27.67 -0.76 -8.36
CA ASP A 1 -27.34 -1.53 -9.58
C ASP A 1 -26.86 -0.57 -10.66
N LEU A 2 -25.83 -0.96 -11.42
CA LEU A 2 -25.31 -0.17 -12.54
C LEU A 2 -26.21 -0.36 -13.77
N THR A 3 -26.54 0.72 -14.45
CA THR A 3 -27.25 0.69 -15.71
C THR A 3 -26.29 0.70 -16.90
N HIS A 4 -26.77 0.30 -18.08
CA HIS A 4 -25.98 0.42 -19.32
C HIS A 4 -25.59 1.87 -19.62
N GLU A 5 -26.46 2.82 -19.30
CA GLU A 5 -26.20 4.26 -19.48
C GLU A 5 -25.08 4.74 -18.58
N ASP A 6 -25.05 4.30 -17.31
CA ASP A 6 -23.96 4.61 -16.36
C ASP A 6 -22.62 4.13 -16.88
N LEU A 7 -22.57 2.88 -17.43
CA LEU A 7 -21.35 2.32 -18.01
C LEU A 7 -20.86 3.12 -19.22
N VAL A 8 -21.77 3.49 -20.14
CA VAL A 8 -21.42 4.28 -21.32
C VAL A 8 -20.93 5.67 -20.93
N ASN A 9 -21.57 6.31 -19.95
CA ASN A 9 -21.18 7.65 -19.49
C ASN A 9 -19.83 7.61 -18.76
N PHE A 10 -19.61 6.58 -17.94
CA PHE A 10 -18.32 6.35 -17.30
C PHE A 10 -17.20 6.17 -18.35
N HIS A 11 -17.43 5.32 -19.36
CA HIS A 11 -16.46 5.09 -20.42
C HIS A 11 -16.14 6.38 -21.17
N LYS A 12 -17.15 7.15 -21.61
CA LYS A 12 -16.95 8.41 -22.32
C LYS A 12 -16.15 9.43 -21.50
N LYS A 13 -16.40 9.48 -20.19
CA LYS A 13 -15.74 10.41 -19.29
C LYS A 13 -14.28 10.03 -19.01
N HIS A 14 -14.02 8.75 -18.74
CA HIS A 14 -12.74 8.28 -18.23
C HIS A 14 -11.78 7.79 -19.31
N TYR A 15 -12.30 7.25 -20.42
CA TYR A 15 -11.50 6.67 -21.52
C TYR A 15 -11.27 7.69 -22.65
N HIS A 16 -10.80 8.87 -22.27
CA HIS A 16 -10.46 9.94 -23.21
C HIS A 16 -8.93 10.11 -23.26
N PRO A 17 -8.31 10.38 -24.44
CA PRO A 17 -6.86 10.54 -24.53
C PRO A 17 -6.27 11.64 -23.63
N SER A 18 -7.03 12.68 -23.33
CA SER A 18 -6.61 13.72 -22.36
C SER A 18 -6.46 13.20 -20.91
N ASN A 19 -6.96 12.00 -20.63
CA ASN A 19 -6.83 11.30 -19.34
C ASN A 19 -5.92 10.07 -19.45
N ALA A 20 -5.18 9.92 -20.55
CA ALA A 20 -4.32 8.78 -20.79
C ALA A 20 -2.84 9.16 -20.62
N THR A 21 -2.08 8.28 -19.99
CA THR A 21 -0.62 8.33 -19.96
C THR A 21 -0.08 7.24 -20.86
N PHE A 22 0.77 7.62 -21.83
CA PHE A 22 1.42 6.69 -22.74
C PHE A 22 2.82 6.36 -22.22
N PHE A 23 3.10 5.09 -22.04
CA PHE A 23 4.41 4.61 -21.60
C PHE A 23 5.02 3.70 -22.67
N THR A 24 6.29 3.95 -23.01
CA THR A 24 7.06 3.11 -23.93
C THR A 24 8.42 2.81 -23.33
N PHE A 25 8.84 1.57 -23.40
CA PHE A 25 10.14 1.13 -22.89
C PHE A 25 10.86 0.24 -23.91
N GLY A 26 12.15 0.49 -24.12
CA GLY A 26 13.01 -0.31 -24.99
C GLY A 26 13.79 0.54 -25.99
N LYS A 27 14.42 -0.11 -26.98
CA LYS A 27 15.17 0.56 -28.03
C LYS A 27 14.21 1.10 -29.10
N VAL A 28 13.47 2.14 -28.75
CA VAL A 28 12.52 2.82 -29.65
C VAL A 28 12.86 4.30 -29.74
N ASN A 29 12.53 4.92 -30.90
CA ASN A 29 12.66 6.36 -31.05
C ASN A 29 11.41 7.04 -30.42
N PRO A 30 11.54 7.80 -29.34
CA PRO A 30 10.37 8.39 -28.68
C PRO A 30 9.62 9.39 -29.56
N ILE A 31 10.32 10.09 -30.48
CA ILE A 31 9.68 11.06 -31.36
C ILE A 31 8.78 10.34 -32.39
N GLU A 32 9.26 9.25 -32.99
CA GLU A 32 8.45 8.46 -33.94
C GLU A 32 7.19 7.87 -33.27
N ILE A 33 7.31 7.43 -32.01
CA ILE A 33 6.16 6.93 -31.25
C ILE A 33 5.17 8.07 -30.94
N GLN A 34 5.67 9.23 -30.54
CA GLN A 34 4.82 10.41 -30.26
C GLN A 34 4.09 10.87 -31.53
N ASP A 35 4.78 10.94 -32.67
CA ASP A 35 4.17 11.30 -33.95
C ASP A 35 3.10 10.27 -34.35
N TYR A 36 3.39 8.98 -34.20
CA TYR A 36 2.45 7.91 -34.51
C TYR A 36 1.18 8.02 -33.63
N ILE A 37 1.33 8.23 -32.31
CA ILE A 37 0.19 8.41 -31.39
C ILE A 37 -0.60 9.67 -31.77
N LYS A 38 0.09 10.77 -32.07
CA LYS A 38 -0.55 12.03 -32.47
C LYS A 38 -1.39 11.84 -33.73
N GLU A 39 -0.82 11.25 -34.77
CA GLU A 39 -1.47 11.11 -36.08
C GLU A 39 -2.63 10.11 -36.04
N ASN A 40 -2.44 8.96 -35.35
CA ASN A 40 -3.41 7.86 -35.41
C ASN A 40 -4.43 7.89 -34.26
N VAL A 41 -4.16 8.61 -33.18
CA VAL A 41 -5.04 8.66 -32.01
C VAL A 41 -5.48 10.09 -31.71
N LEU A 42 -4.54 10.98 -31.32
CA LEU A 42 -4.89 12.26 -30.74
C LEU A 42 -5.61 13.19 -31.72
N ASN A 43 -5.29 13.15 -33.01
CA ASN A 43 -5.96 13.97 -34.02
C ASN A 43 -7.46 13.64 -34.19
N ASN A 44 -7.92 12.51 -33.70
CA ASN A 44 -9.33 12.10 -33.75
C ASN A 44 -10.16 12.64 -32.56
N PHE A 45 -9.53 13.34 -31.61
CA PHE A 45 -10.17 13.82 -30.39
C PHE A 45 -9.95 15.33 -30.21
N THR A 46 -10.94 15.98 -29.64
CA THR A 46 -10.79 17.37 -29.16
C THR A 46 -10.23 17.31 -27.74
N PRO A 47 -9.14 18.06 -27.42
CA PRO A 47 -8.60 18.08 -26.07
C PRO A 47 -9.65 18.43 -25.02
N SER A 48 -9.71 17.66 -23.94
CA SER A 48 -10.53 17.95 -22.77
C SER A 48 -9.72 18.72 -21.74
N LEU A 49 -10.30 19.79 -21.18
CA LEU A 49 -9.73 20.54 -20.07
C LEU A 49 -10.13 19.96 -18.71
N GLU A 50 -11.08 19.03 -18.69
CA GLU A 50 -11.52 18.36 -17.47
C GLU A 50 -10.45 17.35 -17.05
N LYS A 51 -9.77 17.64 -15.93
CA LYS A 51 -8.89 16.69 -15.29
C LYS A 51 -9.67 15.80 -14.33
N ILE A 52 -9.57 14.50 -14.53
CA ILE A 52 -10.12 13.53 -13.59
C ILE A 52 -9.15 13.41 -12.43
N SER A 53 -9.62 13.63 -11.21
CA SER A 53 -8.82 13.49 -10.00
C SER A 53 -9.61 12.81 -8.90
N VAL A 54 -8.96 11.96 -8.15
CA VAL A 54 -9.49 11.36 -6.93
C VAL A 54 -9.10 12.25 -5.75
N LYS A 55 -10.07 12.59 -4.90
CA LYS A 55 -9.79 13.35 -3.68
C LYS A 55 -9.20 12.41 -2.61
N ASN A 56 -8.43 12.99 -1.70
CA ASN A 56 -8.00 12.26 -0.51
C ASN A 56 -9.20 11.88 0.35
N GLU A 57 -9.09 10.74 1.03
CA GLU A 57 -10.12 10.30 1.98
C GLU A 57 -10.23 11.28 3.15
N LYS A 58 -11.47 11.53 3.55
CA LYS A 58 -11.72 12.41 4.70
C LYS A 58 -11.25 11.75 5.99
N ARG A 59 -10.26 12.37 6.64
CA ARG A 59 -9.70 11.82 7.88
C ARG A 59 -10.77 11.68 8.96
N ILE A 60 -10.86 10.49 9.56
CA ILE A 60 -11.65 10.25 10.77
C ILE A 60 -10.86 10.69 12.00
N THR A 61 -11.56 11.16 13.02
CA THR A 61 -10.95 11.72 14.23
C THR A 61 -10.79 10.69 15.35
N SER A 62 -11.42 9.52 15.19
CA SER A 62 -11.31 8.38 16.12
C SER A 62 -11.39 7.07 15.37
N PRO A 63 -10.72 6.02 15.86
CA PRO A 63 -10.81 4.69 15.27
C PRO A 63 -12.25 4.20 15.11
N LYS A 64 -12.50 3.46 14.04
CA LYS A 64 -13.81 2.83 13.79
C LYS A 64 -13.70 1.32 13.86
N THR A 65 -14.75 0.67 14.31
CA THR A 65 -14.91 -0.78 14.24
C THR A 65 -16.05 -1.11 13.30
N ILE A 66 -15.79 -1.95 12.30
CA ILE A 66 -16.76 -2.41 11.33
C ILE A 66 -16.70 -3.93 11.25
N SER A 67 -17.86 -4.55 11.14
CA SER A 67 -17.97 -5.98 10.88
C SER A 67 -18.84 -6.20 9.65
N ASP A 68 -18.44 -7.16 8.82
CA ASP A 68 -19.18 -7.58 7.64
C ASP A 68 -19.22 -9.10 7.57
N PHE A 69 -19.98 -9.65 6.62
CA PHE A 69 -20.20 -11.08 6.50
C PHE A 69 -19.70 -11.61 5.17
N TYR A 70 -19.35 -12.89 5.16
CA TYR A 70 -19.01 -13.61 3.94
C TYR A 70 -19.52 -15.05 4.00
N ASN A 71 -19.76 -15.64 2.84
CA ASN A 71 -20.13 -17.05 2.74
C ASN A 71 -18.88 -17.94 2.84
N PRO A 72 -18.67 -18.67 3.95
CA PRO A 72 -17.47 -19.48 4.14
C PRO A 72 -17.47 -20.72 3.25
N GLN A 73 -16.28 -21.25 2.95
CA GLN A 73 -16.15 -22.59 2.40
C GLN A 73 -16.53 -23.64 3.44
N PRO A 74 -16.99 -24.84 3.03
CA PRO A 74 -17.25 -25.93 3.97
C PRO A 74 -16.01 -26.25 4.83
N GLY A 75 -16.18 -26.21 6.13
CA GLY A 75 -15.11 -26.40 7.12
C GLY A 75 -14.49 -25.12 7.67
N ASP A 76 -14.87 -23.95 7.13
CA ASP A 76 -14.38 -22.62 7.57
C ASP A 76 -15.45 -21.78 8.30
N GLU A 77 -16.49 -22.42 8.83
CA GLU A 77 -17.65 -21.76 9.45
C GLU A 77 -17.28 -20.93 10.70
N ASN A 78 -16.09 -21.13 11.25
CA ASN A 78 -15.56 -20.37 12.40
C ASN A 78 -14.32 -19.54 12.03
N ASN A 79 -14.06 -19.32 10.74
CA ASN A 79 -12.87 -18.62 10.26
C ASN A 79 -13.12 -17.11 10.19
N HIS A 80 -13.13 -16.42 11.33
CA HIS A 80 -13.19 -14.95 11.31
C HIS A 80 -11.86 -14.36 10.84
N HIS A 81 -11.92 -13.29 10.05
CA HIS A 81 -10.76 -12.45 9.75
C HIS A 81 -10.83 -11.20 10.60
N VAL A 82 -9.76 -10.86 11.27
CA VAL A 82 -9.63 -9.63 12.08
C VAL A 82 -8.42 -8.85 11.60
N VAL A 83 -8.65 -7.65 11.08
CA VAL A 83 -7.62 -6.82 10.48
C VAL A 83 -7.72 -5.40 11.00
N ILE A 84 -6.61 -4.83 11.39
CA ILE A 84 -6.48 -3.40 11.65
C ILE A 84 -5.82 -2.77 10.44
N SER A 85 -6.42 -1.72 9.89
CA SER A 85 -5.86 -0.97 8.79
C SER A 85 -5.74 0.51 9.13
N TRP A 86 -4.65 1.13 8.66
CA TRP A 86 -4.35 2.54 8.83
C TRP A 86 -4.20 3.21 7.48
N LEU A 87 -4.87 4.32 7.29
CA LEU A 87 -4.63 5.18 6.14
C LEU A 87 -3.47 6.11 6.48
N LEU A 88 -2.46 6.12 5.62
CA LEU A 88 -1.21 6.84 5.82
C LEU A 88 -1.13 8.09 4.91
N SER A 89 0.07 8.40 4.45
CA SER A 89 0.36 9.51 3.54
C SER A 89 0.01 9.19 2.08
N GLU A 90 0.20 10.18 1.22
CA GLU A 90 0.02 10.01 -0.22
C GLU A 90 1.19 9.21 -0.84
N SER A 91 0.89 8.35 -1.80
CA SER A 91 1.86 7.42 -2.41
C SER A 91 2.87 8.09 -3.34
N HIS A 92 2.64 9.35 -3.72
CA HIS A 92 3.50 10.07 -4.65
C HIS A 92 4.63 10.89 -4.00
N ASN A 93 4.63 11.05 -2.68
CA ASN A 93 5.74 11.68 -1.97
C ASN A 93 6.89 10.67 -1.80
N PRO A 94 8.06 10.85 -2.45
CA PRO A 94 9.13 9.85 -2.43
C PRO A 94 9.67 9.56 -1.03
N ILE A 95 9.77 10.57 -0.16
CA ILE A 95 10.30 10.41 1.20
C ILE A 95 9.29 9.61 2.04
N GLU A 96 8.03 10.03 2.07
CA GLU A 96 6.99 9.36 2.87
C GLU A 96 6.71 7.93 2.37
N LEU A 97 6.78 7.72 1.05
CA LEU A 97 6.69 6.39 0.46
C LEU A 97 7.81 5.48 0.95
N LEU A 98 9.05 5.95 0.89
CA LEU A 98 10.22 5.18 1.28
C LEU A 98 10.27 4.94 2.81
N GLU A 99 9.89 5.94 3.63
CA GLU A 99 9.69 5.80 5.08
C GLU A 99 8.69 4.68 5.40
N THR A 100 7.58 4.66 4.67
CA THR A 100 6.53 3.66 4.89
C THR A 100 6.97 2.27 4.44
N TYR A 101 7.69 2.16 3.32
CA TYR A 101 8.31 0.90 2.91
C TYR A 101 9.32 0.39 3.94
N LEU A 102 10.19 1.27 4.46
CA LEU A 102 11.17 0.90 5.49
C LEU A 102 10.46 0.38 6.76
N MET A 103 9.47 1.13 7.25
CA MET A 103 8.66 0.73 8.40
C MET A 103 7.97 -0.63 8.15
N SER A 104 7.33 -0.81 7.00
CA SER A 104 6.65 -2.05 6.65
C SER A 104 7.61 -3.23 6.56
N ASN A 105 8.77 -3.06 5.95
CA ASN A 105 9.77 -4.11 5.83
C ASN A 105 10.31 -4.53 7.20
N ILE A 106 10.65 -3.58 8.06
CA ILE A 106 11.10 -3.87 9.43
C ILE A 106 10.02 -4.67 10.18
N LEU A 107 8.75 -4.31 10.03
CA LEU A 107 7.65 -4.95 10.75
C LEU A 107 7.25 -6.33 10.19
N LEU A 108 7.33 -6.54 8.85
CA LEU A 108 6.61 -7.64 8.19
C LEU A 108 7.39 -8.43 7.13
N ASP A 109 8.61 -8.03 6.71
CA ASP A 109 9.26 -8.59 5.52
C ASP A 109 9.53 -10.10 5.60
N ASN A 110 9.92 -10.60 6.78
CA ASN A 110 10.24 -12.00 6.98
C ASN A 110 9.84 -12.50 8.37
N SER A 111 9.96 -13.82 8.62
CA SER A 111 9.54 -14.43 9.89
C SER A 111 10.35 -13.99 11.13
N ALA A 112 11.48 -13.28 10.94
CA ALA A 112 12.23 -12.64 12.03
C ALA A 112 11.72 -11.22 12.32
N SER A 113 10.98 -10.62 11.39
CA SER A 113 10.37 -9.29 11.55
C SER A 113 9.38 -9.30 12.71
N PRO A 114 9.44 -8.31 13.64
CA PRO A 114 8.80 -8.41 14.95
C PRO A 114 7.28 -8.59 14.88
N LEU A 115 6.58 -7.81 14.08
CA LEU A 115 5.13 -7.92 13.97
C LEU A 115 4.70 -9.22 13.27
N ARG A 116 5.42 -9.58 12.20
CA ARG A 116 5.17 -10.84 11.49
C ARG A 116 5.35 -12.04 12.42
N LYS A 117 6.44 -12.06 13.18
CA LYS A 117 6.73 -13.12 14.16
C LYS A 117 5.62 -13.25 15.20
N VAL A 118 5.11 -12.13 15.71
CA VAL A 118 4.03 -12.13 16.70
C VAL A 118 2.74 -12.69 16.09
N LEU A 119 2.42 -12.31 14.85
CA LEU A 119 1.22 -12.82 14.16
C LEU A 119 1.35 -14.31 13.82
N GLU A 120 2.49 -14.76 13.29
CA GLU A 120 2.72 -16.17 12.91
C GLU A 120 2.74 -17.13 14.12
N ASN A 121 3.18 -16.67 15.29
CA ASN A 121 3.27 -17.49 16.50
C ASN A 121 2.06 -17.33 17.45
N SER A 122 1.06 -16.56 17.05
CA SER A 122 -0.11 -16.34 17.86
C SER A 122 -1.07 -17.53 17.86
N GLU A 123 -1.58 -17.90 19.04
CA GLU A 123 -2.65 -18.88 19.18
C GLU A 123 -4.06 -18.29 18.97
N LEU A 124 -4.16 -16.97 18.69
CA LEU A 124 -5.42 -16.27 18.47
C LEU A 124 -6.04 -16.51 17.09
N GLY A 125 -5.25 -16.98 16.13
CA GLY A 125 -5.68 -17.28 14.78
C GLY A 125 -4.86 -18.39 14.14
N LYS A 126 -5.21 -18.77 12.93
CA LYS A 126 -4.50 -19.84 12.18
C LYS A 126 -3.25 -19.31 11.48
N SER A 127 -3.32 -18.07 10.95
CA SER A 127 -2.24 -17.44 10.21
C SER A 127 -2.45 -15.92 10.10
N PRO A 128 -1.40 -15.15 9.73
CA PRO A 128 -1.57 -13.76 9.35
C PRO A 128 -2.60 -13.61 8.23
N SER A 129 -3.46 -12.60 8.35
CA SER A 129 -4.44 -12.27 7.31
C SER A 129 -3.75 -12.00 5.96
N PRO A 130 -4.32 -12.43 4.82
CA PRO A 130 -3.82 -12.08 3.49
C PRO A 130 -3.73 -10.57 3.22
N LEU A 131 -4.47 -9.77 3.99
CA LEU A 131 -4.43 -8.30 3.91
C LEU A 131 -3.28 -7.67 4.71
N THR A 132 -2.49 -8.49 5.45
CA THR A 132 -1.35 -7.98 6.22
C THR A 132 -0.25 -7.52 5.30
N GLY A 133 0.09 -6.23 5.37
CA GLY A 133 1.12 -5.62 4.53
C GLY A 133 0.87 -4.14 4.25
N LEU A 134 1.65 -3.63 3.31
CA LEU A 134 1.54 -2.27 2.79
C LEU A 134 0.94 -2.29 1.38
N GLU A 135 -0.18 -1.61 1.20
CA GLU A 135 -0.79 -1.33 -0.10
C GLU A 135 -0.35 0.07 -0.56
N ALA A 136 0.41 0.13 -1.65
CA ALA A 136 1.00 1.36 -2.16
C ALA A 136 0.49 1.75 -3.57
N ASP A 137 -0.41 0.97 -4.15
CA ASP A 137 -0.93 1.18 -5.51
C ASP A 137 -2.06 2.21 -5.58
N GLN A 138 -2.53 2.68 -4.43
CA GLN A 138 -3.58 3.68 -4.30
C GLN A 138 -2.99 5.08 -4.13
N LYS A 139 -3.85 6.10 -4.19
CA LYS A 139 -3.44 7.49 -3.96
C LYS A 139 -2.85 7.70 -2.57
N GLU A 140 -3.45 7.07 -1.57
CA GLU A 140 -3.00 7.11 -0.18
C GLU A 140 -2.61 5.71 0.25
N LEU A 141 -1.46 5.61 0.91
CA LEU A 141 -0.91 4.35 1.39
C LEU A 141 -1.79 3.74 2.49
N VAL A 142 -1.96 2.43 2.46
CA VAL A 142 -2.67 1.69 3.50
C VAL A 142 -1.74 0.63 4.08
N PHE A 143 -1.53 0.69 5.39
CA PHE A 143 -0.87 -0.40 6.12
C PHE A 143 -1.92 -1.21 6.85
N ALA A 144 -1.81 -2.53 6.81
CA ALA A 144 -2.72 -3.41 7.51
C ALA A 144 -1.99 -4.54 8.23
N ALA A 145 -2.54 -4.99 9.36
CA ALA A 145 -2.06 -6.14 10.10
C ALA A 145 -3.23 -6.89 10.73
N GLY A 146 -3.21 -8.21 10.71
CA GLY A 146 -4.29 -8.99 11.26
C GLY A 146 -4.08 -10.49 11.17
N LEU A 147 -5.07 -11.23 11.63
CA LEU A 147 -5.12 -12.69 11.63
C LEU A 147 -6.38 -13.20 10.92
N GLU A 148 -6.27 -14.37 10.34
CA GLU A 148 -7.40 -15.19 9.90
C GLU A 148 -7.54 -16.44 10.79
N GLY A 149 -8.73 -17.04 10.79
CA GLY A 149 -9.01 -18.20 11.65
C GLY A 149 -9.20 -17.82 13.12
N VAL A 150 -9.62 -16.59 13.40
CA VAL A 150 -9.83 -16.06 14.73
C VAL A 150 -11.18 -16.53 15.27
N GLU A 151 -11.26 -16.88 16.55
CA GLU A 151 -12.52 -17.19 17.22
C GLU A 151 -13.35 -15.91 17.48
N LYS A 152 -14.67 -16.05 17.51
CA LYS A 152 -15.62 -14.94 17.57
C LYS A 152 -15.39 -13.96 18.73
N ASP A 153 -14.96 -14.43 19.88
CA ASP A 153 -14.76 -13.64 21.11
C ASP A 153 -13.32 -13.08 21.24
N LYS A 154 -12.43 -13.38 20.27
CA LYS A 154 -11.01 -13.03 20.30
C LYS A 154 -10.63 -11.80 19.49
N HIS A 155 -11.58 -11.09 18.90
CA HIS A 155 -11.30 -9.94 18.02
C HIS A 155 -10.49 -8.83 18.73
N LYS A 156 -10.82 -8.55 20.01
CA LYS A 156 -10.08 -7.55 20.80
C LYS A 156 -8.69 -8.03 21.18
N ASP A 157 -8.54 -9.32 21.44
CA ASP A 157 -7.23 -9.89 21.80
C ASP A 157 -6.25 -9.75 20.63
N VAL A 158 -6.74 -9.84 19.38
CA VAL A 158 -5.91 -9.58 18.16
C VAL A 158 -5.49 -8.11 18.09
N GLU A 159 -6.40 -7.18 18.37
CA GLU A 159 -6.05 -5.76 18.44
C GLU A 159 -4.97 -5.50 19.50
N GLU A 160 -5.17 -6.02 20.71
CA GLU A 160 -4.21 -5.90 21.81
C GLU A 160 -2.86 -6.52 21.48
N LEU A 161 -2.84 -7.68 20.84
CA LEU A 161 -1.61 -8.34 20.38
C LEU A 161 -0.78 -7.43 19.47
N ILE A 162 -1.42 -6.84 18.47
CA ILE A 162 -0.76 -5.95 17.50
C ILE A 162 -0.24 -4.69 18.19
N PHE A 163 -1.08 -4.04 19.00
CA PHE A 163 -0.68 -2.82 19.72
C PHE A 163 0.39 -3.05 20.78
N ASN A 164 0.37 -4.19 21.46
CA ASN A 164 1.41 -4.54 22.41
C ASN A 164 2.77 -4.69 21.70
N CYS A 165 2.79 -5.36 20.53
CA CYS A 165 4.00 -5.46 19.72
C CYS A 165 4.52 -4.09 19.27
N LEU A 166 3.64 -3.22 18.74
CA LEU A 166 4.03 -1.89 18.26
C LEU A 166 4.53 -1.00 19.42
N ASN A 167 3.86 -1.02 20.56
CA ASN A 167 4.27 -0.27 21.75
C ASN A 167 5.61 -0.77 22.32
N ASP A 168 5.81 -2.09 22.33
CA ASP A 168 7.07 -2.68 22.79
C ASP A 168 8.25 -2.20 21.94
N LEU A 169 8.10 -2.17 20.61
CA LEU A 169 9.11 -1.64 19.68
C LEU A 169 9.41 -0.16 19.94
N VAL A 170 8.38 0.66 20.18
CA VAL A 170 8.56 2.09 20.47
C VAL A 170 9.23 2.32 21.81
N ILE A 171 8.94 1.49 22.84
CA ILE A 171 9.50 1.65 24.18
C ILE A 171 10.92 1.10 24.28
N ASN A 172 11.15 -0.12 23.77
CA ASN A 172 12.41 -0.84 23.93
C ASN A 172 13.41 -0.59 22.80
N GLY A 173 12.94 0.00 21.69
CA GLY A 173 13.74 0.26 20.50
C GLY A 173 13.77 -0.94 19.54
N ILE A 174 14.26 -0.69 18.34
CA ILE A 174 14.41 -1.66 17.26
C ILE A 174 15.89 -1.97 17.08
N ASP A 175 16.22 -3.23 16.84
CA ASP A 175 17.60 -3.65 16.58
C ASP A 175 18.16 -2.89 15.37
N LYS A 176 19.31 -2.26 15.57
CA LYS A 176 19.98 -1.46 14.55
C LYS A 176 20.35 -2.31 13.32
N ASP A 177 20.77 -3.55 13.52
CA ASP A 177 21.14 -4.44 12.42
C ASP A 177 19.90 -4.78 11.56
N LEU A 178 18.72 -4.87 12.17
CA LEU A 178 17.45 -5.05 11.44
C LEU A 178 17.11 -3.79 10.61
N ILE A 179 17.29 -2.60 11.16
CA ILE A 179 17.06 -1.35 10.44
C ILE A 179 18.04 -1.21 9.26
N ASP A 180 19.32 -1.40 9.52
CA ASP A 180 20.38 -1.27 8.51
C ASP A 180 20.22 -2.28 7.38
N SER A 181 19.88 -3.53 7.70
CA SER A 181 19.63 -4.58 6.70
C SER A 181 18.36 -4.30 5.88
N SER A 182 17.28 -3.86 6.51
CA SER A 182 16.04 -3.52 5.80
C SER A 182 16.23 -2.34 4.85
N LEU A 183 16.94 -1.30 5.27
CA LEU A 183 17.28 -0.18 4.41
C LEU A 183 18.15 -0.61 3.23
N HIS A 184 19.17 -1.42 3.48
CA HIS A 184 20.05 -1.93 2.43
C HIS A 184 19.31 -2.78 1.40
N GLN A 185 18.38 -3.63 1.85
CA GLN A 185 17.54 -4.41 0.94
C GLN A 185 16.63 -3.53 0.08
N LEU A 186 16.07 -2.44 0.64
CA LEU A 186 15.31 -1.46 -0.14
C LEU A 186 16.17 -0.78 -1.21
N GLU A 187 17.41 -0.39 -0.88
CA GLU A 187 18.34 0.19 -1.86
C GLU A 187 18.67 -0.79 -2.98
N ILE A 188 18.94 -2.04 -2.66
CA ILE A 188 19.23 -3.08 -3.66
C ILE A 188 18.00 -3.25 -4.57
N LYS A 189 16.82 -3.44 -4.00
CA LYS A 189 15.56 -3.63 -4.74
C LYS A 189 15.27 -2.46 -5.69
N GLN A 190 15.57 -1.23 -5.26
CA GLN A 190 15.37 -0.04 -6.10
C GLN A 190 16.36 0.03 -7.27
N ARG A 191 17.58 -0.47 -7.10
CA ARG A 191 18.65 -0.44 -8.12
C ARG A 191 18.73 -1.69 -8.99
N GLU A 192 18.00 -2.73 -8.63
CA GLU A 192 18.02 -3.99 -9.36
C GLU A 192 17.25 -3.88 -10.69
N ILE A 193 17.98 -4.11 -11.80
CA ILE A 193 17.45 -4.05 -13.16
C ILE A 193 16.96 -5.43 -13.61
N THR A 194 17.44 -6.51 -12.99
CA THR A 194 17.12 -7.89 -13.36
C THR A 194 15.88 -8.36 -12.60
N GLY A 195 14.75 -8.32 -13.27
CA GLY A 195 13.47 -8.66 -12.63
C GLY A 195 13.32 -10.13 -12.28
N SER A 196 12.75 -10.37 -11.15
CA SER A 196 12.24 -11.65 -10.67
C SER A 196 10.99 -12.09 -11.46
N GLY A 197 11.15 -12.36 -12.78
CA GLY A 197 10.06 -12.85 -13.64
C GLY A 197 9.18 -11.79 -14.30
N MET A 198 9.27 -10.52 -13.93
CA MET A 198 8.57 -9.41 -14.56
C MET A 198 9.54 -8.58 -15.43
N PRO A 199 9.19 -8.23 -16.70
CA PRO A 199 10.03 -7.35 -17.52
C PRO A 199 10.29 -6.00 -16.82
N PHE A 200 11.54 -5.55 -16.84
CA PHE A 200 11.96 -4.32 -16.13
C PHE A 200 11.14 -3.08 -16.53
N GLY A 201 10.83 -2.92 -17.85
CA GLY A 201 9.98 -1.82 -18.30
C GLY A 201 8.57 -1.83 -17.70
N LEU A 202 8.01 -3.03 -17.45
CA LEU A 202 6.73 -3.17 -16.77
C LEU A 202 6.83 -2.81 -15.28
N GLN A 203 7.94 -3.17 -14.61
CA GLN A 203 8.19 -2.77 -13.22
C GLN A 203 8.26 -1.25 -13.09
N ILE A 204 9.01 -0.57 -13.96
CA ILE A 204 9.08 0.91 -13.99
C ILE A 204 7.69 1.50 -14.19
N MET A 205 6.93 0.99 -15.16
CA MET A 205 5.57 1.48 -15.43
C MET A 205 4.67 1.36 -14.20
N LEU A 206 4.67 0.20 -13.54
CA LEU A 206 3.86 -0.04 -12.35
C LEU A 206 4.29 0.86 -11.18
N SER A 207 5.59 1.07 -10.99
CA SER A 207 6.09 1.98 -9.96
C SER A 207 5.66 3.44 -10.17
N CYS A 208 5.60 3.87 -11.44
CA CYS A 208 5.15 5.23 -11.78
C CYS A 208 3.62 5.39 -11.82
N LEU A 209 2.88 4.28 -11.85
CA LEU A 209 1.44 4.29 -12.11
C LEU A 209 0.63 5.13 -11.11
N PRO A 210 0.86 5.06 -9.78
CA PRO A 210 0.14 5.90 -8.82
C PRO A 210 0.34 7.39 -9.09
N ALA A 211 1.57 7.84 -9.34
CA ALA A 211 1.84 9.24 -9.67
C ALA A 211 1.16 9.65 -11.00
N CYS A 212 1.24 8.82 -12.03
CA CYS A 212 0.57 9.07 -13.32
C CYS A 212 -0.95 9.23 -13.16
N ILE A 213 -1.59 8.31 -12.44
CA ILE A 213 -3.05 8.29 -12.24
C ILE A 213 -3.51 9.51 -11.43
N HIS A 214 -2.72 9.95 -10.47
CA HIS A 214 -3.09 11.04 -9.57
C HIS A 214 -2.55 12.42 -10.01
N ASN A 215 -2.07 12.52 -11.24
CA ASN A 215 -1.58 13.76 -11.88
C ASN A 215 -0.36 14.38 -11.18
N ASP A 216 0.53 13.53 -10.70
CA ASP A 216 1.80 13.92 -10.10
C ASP A 216 2.99 13.63 -11.02
N ASP A 217 4.21 13.95 -10.56
CA ASP A 217 5.42 13.70 -11.33
C ASP A 217 5.87 12.23 -11.20
N PRO A 218 5.69 11.41 -12.24
CA PRO A 218 6.14 10.02 -12.20
C PRO A 218 7.66 9.87 -12.15
N LEU A 219 8.43 10.89 -12.56
CA LEU A 219 9.89 10.83 -12.55
C LEU A 219 10.46 10.93 -11.14
N GLY A 220 9.76 11.63 -10.24
CA GLY A 220 10.16 11.75 -8.84
C GLY A 220 10.17 10.41 -8.09
N ILE A 221 9.39 9.43 -8.56
CA ILE A 221 9.37 8.07 -7.99
C ILE A 221 10.52 7.20 -8.53
N LEU A 222 11.12 7.58 -9.66
CA LEU A 222 12.24 6.83 -10.25
C LEU A 222 13.59 7.24 -9.69
N ASP A 223 13.72 8.46 -9.17
CA ASP A 223 14.94 8.97 -8.54
C ASP A 223 14.72 9.13 -7.04
N LEU A 224 15.01 8.07 -6.30
CA LEU A 224 14.88 8.02 -4.84
C LEU A 224 16.20 8.30 -4.10
N ASP A 225 17.29 8.65 -4.78
CA ASP A 225 18.60 8.85 -4.13
C ASP A 225 18.52 9.93 -3.03
N ASN A 226 17.90 11.07 -3.31
CA ASN A 226 17.70 12.12 -2.32
C ASN A 226 16.82 11.68 -1.14
N ALA A 227 15.84 10.83 -1.38
CA ALA A 227 14.97 10.29 -0.32
C ALA A 227 15.75 9.31 0.57
N PHE A 228 16.58 8.44 -0.02
CA PHE A 228 17.49 7.57 0.74
C PHE A 228 18.48 8.35 1.58
N ASP A 229 19.11 9.40 1.03
CA ASP A 229 20.04 10.25 1.77
C ASP A 229 19.36 10.94 2.95
N THR A 230 18.12 11.40 2.76
CA THR A 230 17.30 12.00 3.82
C THR A 230 17.01 10.99 4.92
N ILE A 231 16.57 9.78 4.58
CA ILE A 231 16.29 8.72 5.57
C ILE A 231 17.56 8.32 6.31
N LYS A 232 18.70 8.15 5.63
CA LYS A 232 19.99 7.84 6.26
C LYS A 232 20.40 8.91 7.25
N SER A 233 20.20 10.19 6.91
CA SER A 233 20.45 11.30 7.82
C SER A 233 19.53 11.26 9.04
N ASN A 234 18.25 10.99 8.85
CA ASN A 234 17.26 10.93 9.92
C ASN A 234 17.51 9.74 10.87
N LEU A 235 17.96 8.60 10.34
CA LEU A 235 18.32 7.41 11.14
C LEU A 235 19.47 7.69 12.14
N GLN A 236 20.30 8.71 11.90
CA GLN A 236 21.34 9.11 12.85
C GLN A 236 20.79 9.65 14.18
N SER A 237 19.51 10.04 14.23
CA SER A 237 18.84 10.46 15.46
C SER A 237 18.65 9.31 16.48
N GLY A 238 18.71 8.06 16.03
CA GLY A 238 18.64 6.86 16.86
C GLY A 238 17.23 6.39 17.24
N ARG A 239 16.18 7.12 16.87
CA ARG A 239 14.78 6.77 17.18
C ARG A 239 13.83 6.98 15.99
N TYR A 240 14.38 7.16 14.82
CA TYR A 240 13.58 7.58 13.68
C TYR A 240 12.48 6.58 13.28
N VAL A 241 12.78 5.27 13.29
CA VAL A 241 11.82 4.25 12.92
C VAL A 241 10.73 4.10 13.99
N GLU A 242 11.09 4.16 15.26
CA GLU A 242 10.15 4.16 16.39
C GLU A 242 9.19 5.36 16.28
N ASP A 243 9.70 6.54 15.93
CA ASP A 243 8.88 7.74 15.74
C ASP A 243 7.92 7.59 14.55
N LEU A 244 8.34 6.92 13.46
CA LEU A 244 7.46 6.57 12.35
C LEU A 244 6.33 5.61 12.78
N ILE A 245 6.66 4.56 13.53
CA ILE A 245 5.66 3.61 14.07
C ILE A 245 4.68 4.34 15.00
N GLU A 246 5.19 5.17 15.90
CA GLU A 246 4.36 5.94 16.81
C GLU A 246 3.42 6.88 16.05
N LYS A 247 3.94 7.65 15.09
CA LYS A 247 3.19 8.61 14.26
C LYS A 247 2.14 7.92 13.40
N HIS A 248 2.55 6.91 12.64
CA HIS A 248 1.73 6.34 11.58
C HIS A 248 0.78 5.24 12.05
N LEU A 249 1.10 4.53 13.15
CA LEU A 249 0.30 3.39 13.62
C LEU A 249 -0.31 3.64 14.99
N ILE A 250 0.48 4.00 16.01
CA ILE A 250 -0.02 4.12 17.38
C ILE A 250 -0.91 5.37 17.56
N LYS A 251 -0.41 6.55 17.13
CA LYS A 251 -1.12 7.83 17.28
C LYS A 251 -2.06 8.15 16.11
N ASN A 252 -2.10 7.31 15.07
CA ASN A 252 -2.97 7.54 13.92
C ASN A 252 -4.41 7.15 14.22
N ASN A 253 -5.27 8.15 14.32
CA ASN A 253 -6.70 7.97 14.54
C ASN A 253 -7.47 7.54 13.29
N HIS A 254 -6.89 7.69 12.07
CA HIS A 254 -7.49 7.17 10.86
C HIS A 254 -7.21 5.67 10.73
N ARG A 255 -7.86 4.91 11.59
CA ARG A 255 -7.72 3.47 11.76
C ARG A 255 -9.07 2.78 11.74
N LEU A 256 -9.11 1.66 11.06
CA LEU A 256 -10.27 0.79 10.97
C LEU A 256 -9.95 -0.58 11.57
N ASN A 257 -10.70 -0.99 12.59
CA ASN A 257 -10.71 -2.37 13.09
C ASN A 257 -11.81 -3.11 12.33
N TYR A 258 -11.44 -3.97 11.40
CA TYR A 258 -12.35 -4.67 10.51
C TYR A 258 -12.42 -6.15 10.85
N SER A 259 -13.63 -6.67 10.97
CA SER A 259 -13.88 -8.09 11.17
C SER A 259 -14.76 -8.64 10.08
N LEU A 260 -14.30 -9.66 9.37
CA LEU A 260 -15.07 -10.39 8.39
C LEU A 260 -15.54 -11.69 9.02
N ILE A 261 -16.85 -11.85 9.12
CA ILE A 261 -17.52 -12.90 9.91
C ILE A 261 -18.13 -13.93 8.96
N PRO A 262 -17.86 -15.25 9.13
CA PRO A 262 -18.48 -16.27 8.31
C PRO A 262 -19.99 -16.38 8.62
N ASP A 263 -20.81 -16.37 7.58
CA ASP A 263 -22.26 -16.62 7.64
C ASP A 263 -22.68 -17.49 6.46
N ILE A 264 -23.08 -18.72 6.74
CA ILE A 264 -23.51 -19.69 5.72
C ILE A 264 -24.78 -19.27 4.98
N ASN A 265 -25.54 -18.30 5.49
CA ASN A 265 -26.74 -17.75 4.86
C ASN A 265 -26.46 -16.45 4.11
N PHE A 266 -25.21 -15.99 4.08
CA PHE A 266 -24.82 -14.79 3.35
C PHE A 266 -24.80 -15.09 1.84
N ASN A 267 -25.61 -14.34 1.04
CA ASN A 267 -25.77 -14.47 -0.42
C ASN A 267 -25.18 -13.27 -1.15
#